data_17998d6b983699dfc74ab74579eb2fa8
#
_entry.id   17998d6b983699dfc74ab74579eb2fa8
#
_cell.length_a   1.000
_cell.length_b   1.000
_cell.length_c   1.000
_cell.angle_alpha   90.00
_cell.angle_beta   90.00
_cell.angle_gamma   90.00
#
_symmetry.space_group_name_H-M   'P 1'
#
loop_
_entity.id
_entity.type
_entity.pdbx_description
1 polymer ?
#
loop_
_entity_poly.entity_id
_entity_poly.type
_entity_poly.pdbx_seq_one_letter_code
_entity_poly.pdbx_strand_id
1 'polypeptide(L)'
;MARISGIDLPREKRVEIGLTYIFGIGRSSATKILEATGINPDTRVKDLTEDEIAKLRDIIDRDYKVEGDLRRSVSLDIKRLVEIGCYRGIRHRKGLPVRGQKTKTNARTRKGPKRTIAGKKK
;
A
#
# COMPACT_ATOMS: atom_id res chain seq x y z
N MET A 1 -6.65 -20.41 -8.47
CA MET A 1 -5.98 -19.45 -7.61
C MET A 1 -6.43 -18.04 -7.97
N ALA A 2 -6.87 -17.27 -6.99
CA ALA A 2 -7.37 -15.92 -7.24
C ALA A 2 -6.21 -14.94 -7.42
N ARG A 3 -6.16 -14.29 -8.57
CA ARG A 3 -5.12 -13.31 -8.87
C ARG A 3 -5.79 -12.03 -9.35
N ILE A 4 -5.54 -10.94 -8.64
CA ILE A 4 -6.12 -9.64 -8.94
C ILE A 4 -5.01 -8.60 -8.97
N SER A 5 -5.00 -7.76 -10.00
CA SER A 5 -3.98 -6.71 -10.18
C SER A 5 -2.54 -7.25 -10.13
N GLY A 6 -2.34 -8.46 -10.61
CA GLY A 6 -1.04 -9.10 -10.62
C GLY A 6 -0.62 -9.73 -9.30
N ILE A 7 -1.48 -9.73 -8.29
CA ILE A 7 -1.19 -10.26 -6.97
C ILE A 7 -1.99 -11.55 -6.74
N ASP A 8 -1.32 -12.60 -6.31
CA ASP A 8 -1.98 -13.84 -5.90
C ASP A 8 -2.50 -13.66 -4.48
N LEU A 9 -3.79 -13.81 -4.31
CA LEU A 9 -4.40 -13.67 -2.99
C LEU A 9 -4.18 -14.94 -2.15
N PRO A 10 -3.99 -14.80 -0.82
CA PRO A 10 -3.80 -15.97 0.04
C PRO A 10 -5.08 -16.80 0.11
N ARG A 11 -4.97 -18.08 -0.21
CA ARG A 11 -6.13 -18.97 -0.33
C ARG A 11 -6.84 -19.23 0.99
N GLU A 12 -6.08 -19.27 2.07
CA GLU A 12 -6.61 -19.61 3.39
C GLU A 12 -7.33 -18.46 4.10
N LYS A 13 -7.16 -17.25 3.62
CA LYS A 13 -7.74 -16.06 4.26
C LYS A 13 -9.15 -15.77 3.74
N ARG A 14 -9.96 -15.12 4.59
CA ARG A 14 -11.25 -14.60 4.14
C ARG A 14 -11.00 -13.56 3.02
N VAL A 15 -11.94 -13.42 2.10
CA VAL A 15 -11.78 -12.50 0.97
C VAL A 15 -11.55 -11.06 1.44
N GLU A 16 -12.21 -10.64 2.53
CA GLU A 16 -12.01 -9.32 3.11
C GLU A 16 -10.55 -9.06 3.47
N ILE A 17 -9.92 -10.04 4.09
CA ILE A 17 -8.51 -9.94 4.48
C ILE A 17 -7.59 -10.15 3.29
N GLY A 18 -7.94 -11.07 2.40
CA GLY A 18 -7.16 -11.35 1.19
C GLY A 18 -6.99 -10.12 0.31
N LEU A 19 -8.04 -9.33 0.16
CA LEU A 19 -7.98 -8.11 -0.65
C LEU A 19 -6.98 -7.08 -0.10
N THR A 20 -6.75 -7.08 1.21
CA THR A 20 -5.80 -6.14 1.81
C THR A 20 -4.35 -6.42 1.44
N TYR A 21 -4.06 -7.57 0.82
CA TYR A 21 -2.73 -7.89 0.33
C TYR A 21 -2.38 -7.11 -0.94
N ILE A 22 -3.38 -6.48 -1.56
CA ILE A 22 -3.16 -5.62 -2.73
C ILE A 22 -2.73 -4.24 -2.23
N PHE A 23 -1.62 -3.72 -2.73
CA PHE A 23 -1.14 -2.39 -2.35
C PHE A 23 -2.19 -1.34 -2.75
N GLY A 24 -2.65 -0.58 -1.79
CA GLY A 24 -3.67 0.43 -1.98
C GLY A 24 -5.06 0.04 -1.48
N ILE A 25 -5.26 -1.21 -1.07
CA ILE A 25 -6.52 -1.67 -0.51
C ILE A 25 -6.32 -2.05 0.95
N GLY A 26 -6.98 -1.33 1.85
CA GLY A 26 -7.03 -1.66 3.27
C GLY A 26 -8.36 -2.28 3.63
N ARG A 27 -8.61 -2.51 4.92
CA ARG A 27 -9.85 -3.14 5.37
C ARG A 27 -11.11 -2.37 4.97
N SER A 28 -11.07 -1.04 5.08
CA SER A 28 -12.22 -0.20 4.73
C SER A 28 -12.55 -0.30 3.24
N SER A 29 -11.52 -0.23 2.39
CA SER A 29 -11.70 -0.35 0.95
C SER A 29 -12.19 -1.74 0.57
N ALA A 30 -11.64 -2.78 1.21
CA ALA A 30 -12.07 -4.16 0.99
C ALA A 30 -13.55 -4.33 1.33
N THR A 31 -14.00 -3.78 2.45
CA THR A 31 -15.40 -3.84 2.87
C THR A 31 -16.30 -3.17 1.82
N LYS A 32 -15.93 -2.00 1.35
CA LYS A 32 -16.70 -1.27 0.33
C LYS A 32 -16.78 -2.04 -0.99
N ILE A 33 -15.68 -2.65 -1.39
CA ILE A 33 -15.63 -3.46 -2.62
C ILE A 33 -16.59 -4.65 -2.50
N LEU A 34 -16.56 -5.34 -1.38
CA LEU A 34 -17.42 -6.49 -1.15
C LEU A 34 -18.90 -6.12 -1.09
N GLU A 35 -19.23 -4.99 -0.49
CA GLU A 35 -20.60 -4.47 -0.49
C GLU A 35 -21.08 -4.17 -1.91
N ALA A 36 -20.24 -3.55 -2.72
CA ALA A 36 -20.59 -3.19 -4.09
C ALA A 36 -20.80 -4.42 -4.97
N THR A 37 -20.06 -5.50 -4.72
CA THR A 37 -20.17 -6.73 -5.51
C THR A 37 -21.18 -7.73 -4.93
N GLY A 38 -21.63 -7.51 -3.71
CA GLY A 38 -22.55 -8.43 -3.04
C GLY A 38 -21.93 -9.74 -2.58
N ILE A 39 -20.62 -9.80 -2.47
CA ILE A 39 -19.90 -11.00 -2.03
C ILE A 39 -19.83 -11.03 -0.51
N ASN A 40 -20.06 -12.22 0.07
CA ASN A 40 -19.96 -12.43 1.51
C ASN A 40 -18.49 -12.22 1.94
N PRO A 41 -18.21 -11.28 2.87
CA PRO A 41 -16.83 -11.03 3.30
C PRO A 41 -16.18 -12.20 4.03
N ASP A 42 -16.97 -13.15 4.54
CA ASP A 42 -16.44 -14.31 5.25
C ASP A 42 -16.05 -15.47 4.33
N THR A 43 -16.32 -15.35 3.03
CA THR A 43 -15.93 -16.37 2.06
C THR A 43 -14.41 -16.46 1.99
N ARG A 44 -13.86 -17.67 2.04
CA ARG A 44 -12.41 -17.86 1.87
C ARG A 44 -12.04 -17.60 0.40
N VAL A 45 -10.83 -17.11 0.18
CA VAL A 45 -10.36 -16.83 -1.18
C VAL A 45 -10.43 -18.06 -2.06
N LYS A 46 -10.09 -19.22 -1.53
CA LYS A 46 -10.13 -20.49 -2.28
C LYS A 46 -11.53 -20.89 -2.72
N ASP A 47 -12.56 -20.39 -2.06
CA ASP A 47 -13.96 -20.72 -2.32
C ASP A 47 -14.66 -19.73 -3.26
N LEU A 48 -13.93 -18.72 -3.74
CA LEU A 48 -14.47 -17.74 -4.67
C LEU A 48 -14.70 -18.36 -6.05
N THR A 49 -15.85 -18.04 -6.65
CA THR A 49 -16.14 -18.46 -8.03
C THR A 49 -15.44 -17.52 -9.01
N GLU A 50 -15.28 -17.97 -10.25
CA GLU A 50 -14.67 -17.12 -11.28
C GLU A 50 -15.49 -15.85 -11.54
N ASP A 51 -16.82 -15.94 -11.47
CA ASP A 51 -17.69 -14.78 -11.63
C ASP A 51 -17.45 -13.76 -10.53
N GLU A 52 -17.29 -14.20 -9.28
CA GLU A 52 -17.00 -13.33 -8.16
C GLU A 52 -15.64 -12.65 -8.32
N ILE A 53 -14.64 -13.40 -8.75
CA ILE A 53 -13.30 -12.87 -9.01
C ILE A 53 -13.35 -11.81 -10.12
N ALA A 54 -14.11 -12.08 -11.19
CA ALA A 54 -14.28 -11.12 -12.28
C ALA A 54 -14.92 -9.83 -11.80
N LYS A 55 -15.95 -9.92 -10.96
CA LYS A 55 -16.60 -8.73 -10.38
C LYS A 55 -15.62 -7.91 -9.54
N LEU A 56 -14.81 -8.58 -8.75
CA LEU A 56 -13.79 -7.90 -7.93
C LEU A 56 -12.78 -7.18 -8.80
N ARG A 57 -12.29 -7.84 -9.85
CA ARG A 57 -11.35 -7.22 -10.80
C ARG A 57 -11.94 -5.98 -11.44
N ASP A 58 -13.17 -6.07 -11.93
CA ASP A 58 -13.83 -4.96 -12.62
C ASP A 58 -13.95 -3.74 -11.70
N ILE A 59 -14.38 -3.93 -10.48
CA ILE A 59 -14.53 -2.84 -9.53
C ILE A 59 -13.19 -2.22 -9.15
N ILE A 60 -12.18 -3.05 -8.90
CA ILE A 60 -10.85 -2.57 -8.53
C ILE A 60 -10.23 -1.79 -9.68
N ASP A 61 -10.31 -2.32 -10.89
CA ASP A 61 -9.73 -1.65 -12.07
C ASP A 61 -10.42 -0.33 -12.38
N ARG A 62 -11.72 -0.25 -12.14
CA ARG A 62 -12.51 0.94 -12.47
C ARG A 62 -12.38 2.04 -11.43
N ASP A 63 -12.49 1.71 -10.15
CA ASP A 63 -12.66 2.69 -9.08
C ASP A 63 -11.44 2.90 -8.20
N TYR A 64 -10.42 2.08 -8.29
CA TYR A 64 -9.27 2.12 -7.40
C TYR A 64 -7.95 2.14 -8.15
N LYS A 65 -7.01 2.92 -7.62
CA LYS A 65 -5.61 2.86 -8.06
C LYS A 65 -4.88 1.94 -7.10
N VAL A 66 -4.26 0.90 -7.62
CA VAL A 66 -3.59 -0.11 -6.79
C VAL A 66 -2.26 -0.50 -7.41
N GLU A 67 -1.43 -1.16 -6.61
CA GLU A 67 -0.16 -1.75 -7.02
C GLU A 67 0.72 -0.77 -7.82
N GLY A 68 1.15 -1.16 -9.02
CA GLY A 68 2.05 -0.36 -9.84
C GLY A 68 1.57 1.04 -10.13
N ASP A 69 0.29 1.19 -10.46
CA ASP A 69 -0.29 2.51 -10.75
C ASP A 69 -0.27 3.42 -9.54
N LEU A 70 -0.61 2.88 -8.37
CA LEU A 70 -0.58 3.65 -7.14
C LEU A 70 0.86 3.98 -6.74
N ARG A 71 1.77 3.03 -6.84
CA ARG A 71 3.19 3.27 -6.54
C ARG A 71 3.76 4.38 -7.40
N ARG A 72 3.44 4.35 -8.70
CA ARG A 72 3.86 5.40 -9.63
C ARG A 72 3.27 6.76 -9.25
N SER A 73 1.98 6.79 -8.93
CA SER A 73 1.30 8.02 -8.53
C SER A 73 1.94 8.64 -7.28
N VAL A 74 2.20 7.84 -6.27
CA VAL A 74 2.85 8.30 -5.03
C VAL A 74 4.26 8.81 -5.32
N SER A 75 5.02 8.09 -6.14
CA SER A 75 6.39 8.50 -6.51
C SER A 75 6.39 9.83 -7.24
N LEU A 76 5.45 10.03 -8.16
CA LEU A 76 5.32 11.29 -8.89
C LEU A 76 4.93 12.43 -7.97
N ASP A 77 4.04 12.18 -7.01
CA ASP A 77 3.63 13.19 -6.03
C ASP A 77 4.82 13.62 -5.17
N ILE A 78 5.62 12.67 -4.72
CA ILE A 78 6.83 12.96 -3.93
C ILE A 78 7.82 13.74 -4.77
N LYS A 79 8.04 13.33 -6.01
CA LYS A 79 8.93 14.04 -6.94
C LYS A 79 8.49 15.48 -7.12
N ARG A 80 7.20 15.70 -7.28
CA ARG A 80 6.65 17.06 -7.41
C ARG A 80 6.95 17.91 -6.18
N LEU A 81 6.76 17.35 -4.99
CA LEU A 81 7.06 18.05 -3.73
C LEU A 81 8.53 18.43 -3.64
N VAL A 82 9.42 17.53 -4.04
CA VAL A 82 10.86 17.78 -4.06
C VAL A 82 11.21 18.89 -5.05
N GLU A 83 10.63 18.86 -6.26
CA GLU A 83 10.89 19.86 -7.30
C GLU A 83 10.39 21.25 -6.93
N ILE A 84 9.24 21.34 -6.25
CA ILE A 84 8.71 22.61 -5.77
C ILE A 84 9.59 23.22 -4.69
N GLY A 85 10.30 22.37 -3.93
CA GLY A 85 11.19 22.82 -2.86
C GLY A 85 10.44 23.17 -1.57
N CYS A 86 9.22 22.66 -1.39
CA CYS A 86 8.48 22.87 -0.14
C CYS A 86 9.10 22.08 1.00
N TYR A 87 8.69 22.38 2.23
CA TYR A 87 9.24 21.70 3.41
C TYR A 87 9.07 20.18 3.33
N ARG A 88 7.89 19.69 2.95
CA ARG A 88 7.66 18.25 2.82
C ARG A 88 8.59 17.61 1.78
N GLY A 89 8.81 18.29 0.67
CA GLY A 89 9.72 17.81 -0.37
C GLY A 89 11.16 17.72 0.12
N ILE A 90 11.60 18.71 0.89
CA ILE A 90 12.94 18.70 1.47
C ILE A 90 13.11 17.52 2.44
N ARG A 91 12.08 17.23 3.24
CA ARG A 91 12.12 16.09 4.16
C ARG A 91 12.20 14.76 3.40
N HIS A 92 11.44 14.61 2.31
CA HIS A 92 11.54 13.42 1.45
C HIS A 92 12.92 13.27 0.85
N ARG A 93 13.49 14.36 0.35
CA ARG A 93 14.83 14.33 -0.25
C ARG A 93 15.89 13.89 0.73
N LYS A 94 15.78 14.33 1.98
CA LYS A 94 16.73 13.99 3.04
C LYS A 94 16.46 12.64 3.70
N GLY A 95 15.35 11.99 3.38
CA GLY A 95 14.98 10.72 4.00
C GLY A 95 14.55 10.88 5.46
N LEU A 96 13.96 12.00 5.82
CA LEU A 96 13.54 12.30 7.18
C LEU A 96 12.02 12.23 7.33
N PRO A 97 11.50 12.07 8.55
CA PRO A 97 10.05 12.09 8.78
C PRO A 97 9.43 13.39 8.28
N VAL A 98 8.25 13.29 7.67
CA VAL A 98 7.59 14.40 6.98
C VAL A 98 6.52 15.08 7.81
N ARG A 99 5.99 14.39 8.82
CA ARG A 99 4.83 14.86 9.60
C ARG A 99 5.20 15.46 10.96
N GLY A 100 6.38 16.07 11.06
CA GLY A 100 6.78 16.76 12.27
C GLY A 100 7.22 15.86 13.41
N GLN A 101 7.53 14.61 13.14
CA GLN A 101 8.00 13.68 14.17
C GLN A 101 9.42 14.05 14.62
N LYS A 102 9.76 13.62 15.81
CA LYS A 102 11.11 13.78 16.33
C LYS A 102 12.10 12.94 15.52
N THR A 103 13.26 13.51 15.23
CA THR A 103 14.30 12.83 14.47
C THR A 103 15.51 12.45 15.32
N LYS A 104 15.58 13.02 16.52
CA LYS A 104 16.76 12.87 17.39
C LYS A 104 16.91 11.47 17.95
N THR A 105 15.81 10.79 18.21
CA THR A 105 15.84 9.45 18.81
C THR A 105 15.39 8.38 17.82
N ASN A 106 14.11 8.12 17.71
CA ASN A 106 13.56 7.08 16.83
C ASN A 106 13.50 7.58 15.38
N ALA A 107 12.51 7.32 14.61
CA ALA A 107 12.38 7.68 13.20
C ALA A 107 13.12 6.71 12.27
N ARG A 108 13.26 5.46 12.71
CA ARG A 108 14.01 4.46 11.93
C ARG A 108 13.32 4.06 10.63
N THR A 109 12.01 4.16 10.56
CA THR A 109 11.26 3.82 9.34
C THR A 109 11.72 4.65 8.15
N ARG A 110 11.97 5.95 8.38
CA ARG A 110 12.44 6.85 7.31
C ARG A 110 13.95 6.87 7.20
N LYS A 111 14.63 6.91 8.35
CA LYS A 111 16.10 7.01 8.38
C LYS A 111 16.79 5.67 8.13
N GLY A 112 16.08 4.58 8.31
CA GLY A 112 16.65 3.25 8.18
C GLY A 112 17.37 2.80 9.44
N PRO A 113 18.04 1.64 9.41
CA PRO A 113 18.76 1.11 10.57
C PRO A 113 19.88 2.06 11.00
N LYS A 114 20.24 1.99 12.27
CA LYS A 114 21.36 2.77 12.81
C LYS A 114 22.64 2.37 12.08
N ARG A 115 23.45 3.38 11.77
CA ARG A 115 24.74 3.17 11.13
C ARG A 115 25.84 3.71 12.02
N THR A 116 26.88 2.92 12.19
CA THR A 116 28.09 3.35 12.88
C THR A 116 29.07 3.88 11.84
N ILE A 117 29.63 5.05 12.09
CA ILE A 117 30.61 5.63 11.17
C ILE A 117 31.92 4.86 11.36
N ALA A 118 32.40 4.23 10.29
CA ALA A 118 33.62 3.44 10.33
C ALA A 118 34.84 4.31 10.70
N GLY A 119 35.68 3.80 11.57
CA GLY A 119 36.90 4.48 11.96
C GLY A 119 36.72 5.60 13.00
N LYS A 120 35.48 5.92 13.37
CA LYS A 120 35.23 6.96 14.34
C LYS A 120 35.13 6.35 15.74
N LYS A 121 36.12 6.58 16.53
CA LYS A 121 36.20 6.06 17.89
C LYS A 121 35.92 7.15 18.91
N LYS A 122 35.46 6.75 20.05
CA LYS A 122 35.25 7.63 21.19
C LYS A 122 36.29 7.41 22.23
#